data_af905d74524c53f84947bd8668b02cdf
#
_entry.id   af905d74524c53f84947bd8668b02cdf
#
_cell.length_a   1.000
_cell.length_b   1.000
_cell.length_c   1.000
_cell.angle_alpha   90.00
_cell.angle_beta   90.00
_cell.angle_gamma   90.00
#
_symmetry.space_group_name_H-M   'P 1'
#
loop_
_entity.id
_entity.type
_entity.pdbx_description
1 polymer ?
#
loop_
_entity_poly.entity_id
_entity_poly.type
_entity_poly.pdbx_seq_one_letter_code
_entity_poly.pdbx_strand_id
1 'polypeptide(L)'
;LEALNKQERLEETIFLGLRKAEGININEINQKFSIDFETFYKGILDKYTQSNHLVKTQNGYRLSNEGFLISNVIMAEFIDC
;
A
#
# COMPACT_ATOMS: atom_id res chain seq x y z
N LEU A 1 24.62 -8.93 -3.52
CA LEU A 1 24.41 -8.41 -3.27
C LEU A 1 23.92 -7.34 -2.81
N GLU A 2 23.51 -6.67 -3.16
CA GLU A 2 23.15 -5.65 -2.58
C GLU A 2 21.86 -5.63 -2.03
N ALA A 3 21.64 -5.08 -0.92
CA ALA A 3 20.37 -4.95 -0.28
C ALA A 3 19.46 -4.06 -1.10
N LEU A 4 18.16 -4.26 -0.97
CA LEU A 4 17.19 -3.36 -1.57
C LEU A 4 17.32 -1.98 -0.93
N ASN A 5 17.09 -0.92 -1.70
CA ASN A 5 17.10 0.40 -1.12
C ASN A 5 15.79 0.63 -0.36
N LYS A 6 15.70 1.77 0.33
CA LYS A 6 14.55 2.05 1.19
C LYS A 6 13.24 2.05 0.41
N GLN A 7 13.24 2.62 -0.79
CA GLN A 7 12.05 2.71 -1.62
C GLN A 7 11.59 1.31 -2.03
N GLU A 8 12.51 0.45 -2.42
CA GLU A 8 12.16 -0.90 -2.84
C GLU A 8 11.60 -1.71 -1.68
N ARG A 9 12.17 -1.54 -0.50
CA ARG A 9 11.66 -2.21 0.69
C ARG A 9 10.27 -1.74 1.05
N LEU A 10 10.00 -0.45 0.90
CA LEU A 10 8.70 0.10 1.16
C LEU A 10 7.66 -0.50 0.20
N GLU A 11 8.00 -0.56 -1.08
CA GLU A 11 7.11 -1.12 -2.09
C GLU A 11 6.81 -2.59 -1.81
N GLU A 12 7.83 -3.35 -1.43
CA GLU A 12 7.64 -4.75 -1.11
C GLU A 12 6.74 -4.92 0.11
N THR A 13 6.94 -4.09 1.13
CA THR A 13 6.11 -4.13 2.32
C THR A 13 4.65 -3.85 1.98
N ILE A 14 4.41 -2.88 1.11
CA ILE A 14 3.06 -2.57 0.67
C ILE A 14 2.45 -3.75 -0.09
N PHE A 15 3.19 -4.34 -1.02
CA PHE A 15 2.71 -5.48 -1.79
C PHE A 15 2.27 -6.62 -0.89
N LEU A 16 3.16 -7.01 0.02
CA LEU A 16 2.88 -8.13 0.89
C LEU A 16 1.73 -7.83 1.84
N GLY A 17 1.69 -6.61 2.35
CA GLY A 17 0.64 -6.22 3.28
C GLY A 17 -0.73 -6.15 2.64
N LEU A 18 -0.82 -5.57 1.44
CA LEU A 18 -2.10 -5.43 0.78
C LEU A 18 -2.72 -6.78 0.39
N ARG A 19 -1.89 -7.80 0.22
CA ARG A 19 -2.39 -9.13 -0.12
C ARG A 19 -2.91 -9.91 1.07
N LYS A 20 -2.64 -9.43 2.28
CA LYS A 20 -3.13 -10.09 3.48
C LYS A 20 -4.57 -9.67 3.74
N ALA A 21 -5.32 -10.56 4.39
CA ALA A 21 -6.71 -10.26 4.71
C ALA A 21 -6.85 -9.01 5.58
N GLU A 22 -5.91 -8.81 6.49
CA GLU A 22 -5.93 -7.67 7.39
C GLU A 22 -5.31 -6.42 6.78
N GLY A 23 -4.58 -6.58 5.66
CA GLY A 23 -4.00 -5.44 4.96
C GLY A 23 -2.72 -4.91 5.60
N ILE A 24 -2.38 -3.68 5.25
CA ILE A 24 -1.17 -3.03 5.77
C ILE A 24 -1.50 -2.26 7.05
N ASN A 25 -0.46 -2.07 7.87
CA ASN A 25 -0.56 -1.27 9.08
C ASN A 25 0.23 0.01 8.85
N ILE A 26 -0.47 1.14 8.77
CA ILE A 26 0.15 2.42 8.46
C ILE A 26 1.16 2.83 9.53
N ASN A 27 0.83 2.59 10.81
CA ASN A 27 1.73 2.97 11.88
C ASN A 27 3.06 2.24 11.79
N GLU A 28 3.02 0.95 11.47
CA GLU A 28 4.25 0.18 11.31
C GLU A 28 5.07 0.70 10.14
N ILE A 29 4.40 1.00 9.03
CA ILE A 29 5.10 1.51 7.85
C ILE A 29 5.72 2.87 8.14
N ASN A 30 4.99 3.75 8.80
CA ASN A 30 5.50 5.08 9.12
C ASN A 30 6.72 5.00 10.02
N GLN A 31 6.68 4.12 11.01
CA GLN A 31 7.81 3.98 11.93
C GLN A 31 9.00 3.33 11.24
N LYS A 32 8.73 2.29 10.45
CA LYS A 32 9.81 1.54 9.82
C LYS A 32 10.54 2.35 8.77
N PHE A 33 9.82 3.15 8.01
CA PHE A 33 10.38 3.90 6.90
C PHE A 33 10.49 5.39 7.15
N SER A 34 10.04 5.85 8.31
CA SER A 34 10.09 7.27 8.67
C SER A 34 9.37 8.14 7.64
N ILE A 35 8.18 7.73 7.23
CA ILE A 35 7.37 8.45 6.25
C ILE A 35 5.97 8.64 6.79
N ASP A 36 5.20 9.50 6.11
CA ASP A 36 3.77 9.62 6.35
C ASP A 36 3.08 8.95 5.17
N PHE A 37 2.75 7.69 5.34
CA PHE A 37 2.22 6.85 4.26
C PHE A 37 0.98 7.47 3.60
N GLU A 38 0.05 7.95 4.42
CA GLU A 38 -1.19 8.50 3.88
C GLU A 38 -0.95 9.75 3.06
N THR A 39 -0.02 10.59 3.50
CA THR A 39 0.32 11.78 2.73
C THR A 39 1.10 11.45 1.49
N PHE A 40 2.04 10.53 1.62
CA PHE A 40 2.91 10.18 0.51
C PHE A 40 2.14 9.54 -0.66
N TYR A 41 1.15 8.73 -0.34
CA TYR A 41 0.37 8.03 -1.37
C TYR A 41 -1.08 8.51 -1.44
N LYS A 42 -1.34 9.72 -0.98
CA LYS A 42 -2.70 10.21 -0.84
C LYS A 42 -3.52 10.08 -2.13
N GLY A 43 -2.94 10.46 -3.26
CA GLY A 43 -3.68 10.41 -4.52
C GLY A 43 -4.12 9.00 -4.88
N ILE A 44 -3.23 8.04 -4.68
CA ILE A 44 -3.54 6.65 -4.98
C ILE A 44 -4.57 6.10 -4.00
N LEU A 45 -4.38 6.39 -2.72
CA LEU A 45 -5.29 5.91 -1.70
C LEU A 45 -6.70 6.45 -1.91
N ASP A 46 -6.82 7.74 -2.19
CA ASP A 46 -8.12 8.34 -2.42
C ASP A 46 -8.79 7.75 -3.67
N LYS A 47 -8.01 7.61 -4.74
CA LYS A 47 -8.54 7.08 -6.00
C LYS A 47 -9.15 5.70 -5.82
N TYR A 48 -8.41 4.80 -5.21
CA TYR A 48 -8.84 3.42 -5.10
C TYR A 48 -9.81 3.19 -3.94
N THR A 49 -9.80 4.06 -2.95
CA THR A 49 -10.80 3.99 -1.90
C THR A 49 -12.17 4.39 -2.45
N GLN A 50 -12.19 5.43 -3.27
CA GLN A 50 -13.43 5.89 -3.87
C GLN A 50 -14.00 4.87 -4.85
N SER A 51 -13.15 4.13 -5.53
CA SER A 51 -13.59 3.12 -6.48
C SER A 51 -13.89 1.77 -5.83
N ASN A 52 -13.71 1.68 -4.51
CA ASN A 52 -13.94 0.46 -3.74
C ASN A 52 -12.94 -0.66 -4.04
N HIS A 53 -11.78 -0.31 -4.56
CA HIS A 53 -10.70 -1.29 -4.74
C HIS A 53 -9.82 -1.40 -3.50
N LEU A 54 -9.77 -0.33 -2.70
CA LEU A 54 -9.11 -0.34 -1.40
C LEU A 54 -10.14 -0.07 -0.33
N VAL A 55 -9.98 -0.74 0.80
CA VAL A 55 -10.85 -0.55 1.96
C VAL A 55 -10.01 -0.04 3.11
N LYS A 56 -10.44 1.07 3.71
CA LYS A 56 -9.74 1.58 4.87
C LYS A 56 -10.08 0.72 6.09
N THR A 57 -9.05 0.27 6.80
CA THR A 57 -9.23 -0.50 8.01
C THR A 57 -8.88 0.37 9.22
N GLN A 58 -9.06 -0.20 10.38
CA GLN A 58 -8.74 0.51 11.61
C GLN A 58 -7.26 0.92 11.66
N ASN A 59 -6.39 0.07 11.13
CA ASN A 59 -4.95 0.29 11.21
C ASN A 59 -4.31 0.70 9.89
N GLY A 60 -5.05 0.63 8.80
CA GLY A 60 -4.46 0.95 7.50
C GLY A 60 -5.41 0.70 6.36
N TYR A 61 -4.96 -0.06 5.38
CA TYR A 61 -5.73 -0.33 4.18
C TYR A 61 -5.57 -1.78 3.76
N ARG A 62 -6.57 -2.30 3.07
CA ARG A 62 -6.50 -3.63 2.48
C ARG A 62 -7.19 -3.59 1.12
N LEU A 63 -6.92 -4.59 0.30
CA LEU A 63 -7.61 -4.71 -0.98
C LEU A 63 -8.99 -5.30 -0.76
N SER A 64 -9.96 -4.77 -1.49
CA SER A 64 -11.27 -5.41 -1.57
C SER A 64 -11.17 -6.59 -2.53
N ASN A 65 -12.28 -7.34 -2.68
CA ASN A 65 -12.30 -8.42 -3.67
C ASN A 65 -12.01 -7.88 -5.07
N GLU A 66 -12.57 -6.74 -5.39
CA GLU A 66 -12.33 -6.11 -6.69
C GLU A 66 -10.91 -5.63 -6.80
N GLY A 67 -10.34 -5.15 -5.69
CA GLY A 67 -8.95 -4.72 -5.69
C GLY A 67 -7.99 -5.85 -5.96
N PHE A 68 -8.29 -7.05 -5.46
CA PHE A 68 -7.46 -8.21 -5.76
C PHE A 68 -7.44 -8.53 -7.25
N LEU A 69 -8.57 -8.32 -7.93
CA LEU A 69 -8.64 -8.60 -9.36
C LEU A 69 -7.74 -7.69 -10.17
N ILE A 70 -7.53 -6.46 -9.72
CA ILE A 70 -6.67 -5.51 -10.41
C ILE A 70 -5.46 -5.14 -9.57
N SER A 71 -5.03 -6.04 -8.69
CA SER A 71 -3.92 -5.75 -7.79
C SER A 71 -2.67 -5.33 -8.55
N ASN A 72 -2.42 -5.92 -9.72
CA ASN A 72 -1.25 -5.55 -10.52
C ASN A 72 -1.29 -4.08 -10.93
N VAL A 73 -2.46 -3.59 -11.27
CA VAL A 73 -2.62 -2.18 -11.67
C VAL A 73 -2.36 -1.27 -10.48
N ILE A 74 -2.92 -1.63 -9.32
CA ILE A 74 -2.76 -0.83 -8.11
C ILE A 74 -1.30 -0.81 -7.68
N MET A 75 -0.66 -1.97 -7.69
CA MET A 75 0.75 -2.06 -7.29
C MET A 75 1.64 -1.24 -8.22
N ALA A 76 1.34 -1.25 -9.51
CA ALA A 76 2.13 -0.47 -10.46
C ALA A 76 2.08 1.02 -10.15
N GLU A 77 0.94 1.51 -9.69
CA GLU A 77 0.84 2.92 -9.33
C GLU A 77 1.64 3.25 -8.08
N PHE A 78 1.69 2.33 -7.12
CA PHE A 78 2.52 2.53 -5.95
C PHE A 78 4.01 2.59 -6.32
N ILE A 79 4.42 1.78 -7.30
CA ILE A 79 5.81 1.76 -7.74
C ILE A 79 6.17 3.03 -8.51
N ASP A 80 5.26 3.51 -9.33
CA ASP A 80 5.52 4.66 -10.19
C ASP A 80 5.33 6.00 -9.49
N CYS A 81 4.97 5.97 -8.25
CA CYS A 81 4.63 7.17 -7.50
C CYS A 81 5.85 8.01 -7.14
#